data_055c1fd35f3c81ec2612b286cd446591
#
_entry.id   055c1fd35f3c81ec2612b286cd446591
#
_cell.length_a   1.000
_cell.length_b   1.000
_cell.length_c   1.000
_cell.angle_alpha   90.00
_cell.angle_beta   90.00
_cell.angle_gamma   90.00
#
_symmetry.space_group_name_H-M   'P 1'
#
loop_
_entity.id
_entity.type
_entity.pdbx_description
1 polymer ?
#
loop_
_entity_poly.entity_id
_entity_poly.type
_entity_poly.pdbx_seq_one_letter_code
_entity_poly.pdbx_strand_id
1 'polypeptide(L)'
;PINEEAWNWYDKKIGKGRCPIVDTWWQTETGGILITSIPGIIDSKPTFATFPFIGIQPVLINEESNEVSDHDVVGRLCIKFPWPSIARTIWGDHDRYIRTYFSAFQNMYFTGDGAYRDSCGNFRITGRVDDVIIVSGHNLGTAPIEDVINEHKNVAESAIVGFPHEIKGNALYGFVTLKNSLYNLENTKNEINKLISDKIGPIAKLDKIQFTDALPKTRSGKIMRRILRKIAETNFNDLGDISTLLNPETVQSIIDNHIK
;
A
#
# COMPACT_ATOMS: atom_id res chain seq x y z
N PRO A 1 -3.75 -3.54 1.23
CA PRO A 1 -4.06 -4.58 2.23
C PRO A 1 -4.89 -4.00 3.36
N ILE A 2 -5.67 -4.84 4.03
CA ILE A 2 -6.37 -4.48 5.27
C ILE A 2 -5.37 -4.52 6.43
N ASN A 3 -5.46 -3.58 7.38
CA ASN A 3 -4.67 -3.63 8.59
C ASN A 3 -5.23 -4.66 9.60
N GLU A 4 -4.41 -5.06 10.57
CA GLU A 4 -4.78 -6.11 11.52
C GLU A 4 -5.94 -5.70 12.44
N GLU A 5 -5.99 -4.44 12.86
CA GLU A 5 -7.07 -3.92 13.72
C GLU A 5 -8.43 -3.99 12.98
N ALA A 6 -8.47 -3.54 11.72
CA ALA A 6 -9.67 -3.61 10.91
C ALA A 6 -10.07 -5.06 10.62
N TRP A 7 -9.10 -5.95 10.33
CA TRP A 7 -9.34 -7.37 10.13
C TRP A 7 -10.00 -8.00 11.36
N ASN A 8 -9.42 -7.77 12.54
CA ASN A 8 -9.95 -8.24 13.80
C ASN A 8 -11.33 -7.67 14.13
N TRP A 9 -11.57 -6.41 13.74
CA TRP A 9 -12.89 -5.79 13.89
C TRP A 9 -13.94 -6.50 13.01
N TYR A 10 -13.61 -6.78 11.73
CA TYR A 10 -14.47 -7.54 10.84
C TYR A 10 -14.78 -8.93 11.40
N ASP A 11 -13.77 -9.64 11.86
CA ASP A 11 -13.95 -10.97 12.45
C ASP A 11 -14.90 -10.94 13.67
N LYS A 12 -14.62 -10.06 14.62
CA LYS A 12 -15.36 -9.99 15.89
C LYS A 12 -16.76 -9.38 15.75
N LYS A 13 -16.89 -8.27 14.99
CA LYS A 13 -18.13 -7.49 14.93
C LYS A 13 -19.05 -7.93 13.81
N ILE A 14 -18.54 -8.23 12.64
CA ILE A 14 -19.33 -8.64 11.48
C ILE A 14 -19.42 -10.17 11.40
N GLY A 15 -18.29 -10.85 11.40
CA GLY A 15 -18.17 -12.30 11.33
C GLY A 15 -18.65 -13.01 12.59
N LYS A 16 -18.56 -12.33 13.75
CA LYS A 16 -18.92 -12.87 15.09
C LYS A 16 -18.16 -14.17 15.40
N GLY A 17 -16.92 -14.30 14.92
CA GLY A 17 -16.10 -15.51 15.03
C GLY A 17 -16.67 -16.74 14.31
N ARG A 18 -17.68 -16.60 13.45
CA ARG A 18 -18.33 -17.68 12.71
C ARG A 18 -18.14 -17.63 11.21
N CYS A 19 -17.96 -16.42 10.67
CA CYS A 19 -17.76 -16.23 9.25
C CYS A 19 -16.26 -15.99 9.00
N PRO A 20 -15.62 -16.77 8.15
CA PRO A 20 -14.22 -16.55 7.81
C PRO A 20 -14.06 -15.18 7.13
N ILE A 21 -12.98 -14.49 7.47
CA ILE A 21 -12.54 -13.31 6.74
C ILE A 21 -11.64 -13.80 5.62
N VAL A 22 -12.05 -13.58 4.38
CA VAL A 22 -11.35 -14.06 3.19
C VAL A 22 -10.62 -12.90 2.55
N ASP A 23 -9.37 -12.68 2.95
CA ASP A 23 -8.49 -11.73 2.27
C ASP A 23 -8.20 -12.23 0.87
N THR A 24 -8.30 -11.33 -0.10
CA THR A 24 -8.06 -11.65 -1.51
C THR A 24 -7.11 -10.64 -2.12
N TRP A 25 -6.12 -11.13 -2.85
CA TRP A 25 -5.32 -10.27 -3.70
C TRP A 25 -5.65 -10.50 -5.18
N TRP A 26 -5.92 -9.41 -5.85
CA TRP A 26 -6.19 -9.36 -7.28
C TRP A 26 -5.99 -7.93 -7.80
N GLN A 27 -5.95 -7.79 -9.12
CA GLN A 27 -5.91 -6.50 -9.81
C GLN A 27 -7.01 -6.49 -10.89
N THR A 28 -7.36 -5.32 -11.39
CA THR A 28 -8.30 -5.21 -12.53
C THR A 28 -7.83 -6.05 -13.70
N GLU A 29 -6.53 -6.03 -13.96
CA GLU A 29 -5.88 -6.71 -15.07
C GLU A 29 -5.74 -8.22 -14.84
N THR A 30 -5.83 -8.70 -13.61
CA THR A 30 -5.85 -10.15 -13.37
C THR A 30 -7.20 -10.78 -13.66
N GLY A 31 -8.29 -9.98 -13.71
CA GLY A 31 -9.65 -10.41 -14.02
C GLY A 31 -10.27 -11.38 -13.01
N GLY A 32 -9.49 -11.81 -12.02
CA GLY A 32 -9.91 -12.73 -10.96
C GLY A 32 -8.93 -12.74 -9.82
N ILE A 33 -9.29 -13.43 -8.74
CA ILE A 33 -8.48 -13.57 -7.53
C ILE A 33 -7.29 -14.49 -7.81
N LEU A 34 -6.09 -14.07 -7.41
CA LEU A 34 -4.88 -14.85 -7.60
C LEU A 34 -4.29 -15.40 -6.29
N ILE A 35 -4.48 -14.72 -5.16
CA ILE A 35 -4.01 -15.18 -3.84
C ILE A 35 -5.15 -14.99 -2.86
N THR A 36 -5.49 -16.04 -2.10
CA THR A 36 -6.64 -16.00 -1.17
C THR A 36 -6.63 -17.20 -0.23
N SER A 37 -7.25 -17.06 0.94
CA SER A 37 -7.64 -18.21 1.76
C SER A 37 -8.86 -18.91 1.16
N ILE A 38 -8.97 -20.23 1.40
CA ILE A 38 -10.12 -21.04 1.00
C ILE A 38 -10.77 -21.57 2.27
N PRO A 39 -11.94 -21.05 2.68
CA PRO A 39 -12.60 -21.47 3.92
C PRO A 39 -12.79 -22.97 4.01
N GLY A 40 -12.41 -23.56 5.14
CA GLY A 40 -12.45 -25.00 5.38
C GLY A 40 -11.26 -25.79 4.83
N ILE A 41 -10.34 -25.15 4.09
CA ILE A 41 -9.13 -25.77 3.54
C ILE A 41 -7.90 -25.01 3.97
N ILE A 42 -7.94 -23.68 3.88
CA ILE A 42 -6.84 -22.76 4.22
C ILE A 42 -7.34 -21.78 5.26
N ASP A 43 -6.70 -21.76 6.44
CA ASP A 43 -7.04 -20.84 7.49
C ASP A 43 -6.71 -19.40 7.10
N SER A 44 -7.59 -18.48 7.45
CA SER A 44 -7.35 -17.05 7.30
C SER A 44 -6.30 -16.59 8.29
N LYS A 45 -5.41 -15.71 7.83
CA LYS A 45 -4.39 -15.08 8.67
C LYS A 45 -4.53 -13.57 8.54
N PRO A 46 -4.65 -12.81 9.64
CA PRO A 46 -4.78 -11.36 9.59
C PRO A 46 -3.71 -10.71 8.72
N THR A 47 -4.11 -9.82 7.83
CA THR A 47 -3.26 -9.08 6.89
C THR A 47 -2.63 -9.88 5.74
N PHE A 48 -2.83 -11.20 5.69
CA PHE A 48 -2.29 -12.06 4.65
C PHE A 48 -3.38 -12.46 3.65
N ALA A 49 -3.10 -12.33 2.37
CA ALA A 49 -3.92 -12.94 1.31
C ALA A 49 -3.79 -14.48 1.28
N THR A 50 -2.80 -15.00 2.01
CA THR A 50 -2.47 -16.41 2.25
C THR A 50 -1.87 -17.13 1.04
N PHE A 51 -2.56 -18.08 0.42
CA PHE A 51 -1.96 -18.96 -0.57
C PHE A 51 -2.39 -18.62 -2.01
N PRO A 52 -1.58 -19.01 -3.01
CA PRO A 52 -1.98 -18.90 -4.41
C PRO A 52 -3.28 -19.66 -4.68
N PHE A 53 -4.19 -19.03 -5.44
CA PHE A 53 -5.36 -19.75 -5.94
C PHE A 53 -4.94 -20.86 -6.91
N ILE A 54 -5.79 -21.88 -7.07
CA ILE A 54 -5.49 -23.07 -7.85
C ILE A 54 -5.07 -22.69 -9.28
N GLY A 55 -3.90 -23.16 -9.70
CA GLY A 55 -3.31 -22.88 -11.01
C GLY A 55 -2.50 -21.60 -11.11
N ILE A 56 -2.44 -20.79 -10.06
CA ILE A 56 -1.63 -19.56 -10.02
C ILE A 56 -0.26 -19.86 -9.42
N GLN A 57 0.80 -19.32 -10.05
CA GLN A 57 2.18 -19.49 -9.59
C GLN A 57 2.85 -18.14 -9.33
N PRO A 58 2.62 -17.53 -8.17
CA PRO A 58 3.33 -16.32 -7.77
C PRO A 58 4.78 -16.65 -7.41
N VAL A 59 5.66 -15.74 -7.77
CA VAL A 59 7.08 -15.77 -7.40
C VAL A 59 7.49 -14.41 -6.85
N LEU A 60 8.48 -14.41 -5.98
CA LEU A 60 9.12 -13.19 -5.48
C LEU A 60 10.46 -13.01 -6.21
N ILE A 61 10.69 -11.80 -6.70
CA ILE A 61 11.91 -11.40 -7.39
C ILE A 61 12.65 -10.39 -6.51
N ASN A 62 13.93 -10.66 -6.22
CA ASN A 62 14.77 -9.79 -5.42
C ASN A 62 15.28 -8.56 -6.21
N GLU A 63 16.13 -7.74 -5.59
CA GLU A 63 16.70 -6.55 -6.23
C GLU A 63 17.61 -6.87 -7.40
N GLU A 64 18.31 -8.01 -7.35
CA GLU A 64 19.20 -8.52 -8.41
C GLU A 64 18.45 -9.21 -9.55
N SER A 65 17.11 -9.15 -9.56
CA SER A 65 16.22 -9.77 -10.55
C SER A 65 16.24 -11.30 -10.56
N ASN A 66 16.61 -11.92 -9.43
CA ASN A 66 16.57 -13.36 -9.25
C ASN A 66 15.27 -13.80 -8.54
N GLU A 67 14.75 -14.96 -8.92
CA GLU A 67 13.65 -15.60 -8.21
C GLU A 67 14.13 -16.07 -6.82
N VAL A 68 13.37 -15.72 -5.78
CA VAL A 68 13.68 -16.10 -4.39
C VAL A 68 12.75 -17.25 -3.99
N SER A 69 13.36 -18.42 -3.73
CA SER A 69 12.63 -19.62 -3.30
C SER A 69 12.48 -19.73 -1.79
N ASP A 70 13.27 -18.99 -1.02
CA ASP A 70 13.30 -19.03 0.44
C ASP A 70 12.00 -18.51 1.07
N HIS A 71 11.80 -18.88 2.34
CA HIS A 71 10.73 -18.36 3.19
C HIS A 71 11.23 -17.16 4.03
N ASP A 72 10.30 -16.44 4.64
CA ASP A 72 10.57 -15.21 5.41
C ASP A 72 11.29 -14.12 4.59
N VAL A 73 10.86 -13.97 3.34
CA VAL A 73 11.47 -13.07 2.36
C VAL A 73 10.47 -12.07 1.77
N VAL A 74 10.99 -10.89 1.46
CA VAL A 74 10.29 -9.84 0.73
C VAL A 74 10.83 -9.77 -0.69
N GLY A 75 9.95 -9.52 -1.66
CA GLY A 75 10.34 -9.34 -3.05
C GLY A 75 9.25 -8.69 -3.89
N ARG A 76 9.58 -8.44 -5.15
CA ARG A 76 8.61 -7.98 -6.15
C ARG A 76 7.74 -9.14 -6.57
N LEU A 77 6.43 -8.99 -6.47
CA LEU A 77 5.49 -10.04 -6.81
C LEU A 77 5.33 -10.15 -8.34
N CYS A 78 5.61 -11.33 -8.86
CA CYS A 78 5.36 -11.68 -10.26
C CYS A 78 4.53 -12.94 -10.35
N ILE A 79 3.81 -13.14 -11.48
CA ILE A 79 3.10 -14.39 -11.79
C ILE A 79 3.80 -15.05 -12.97
N LYS A 80 4.18 -16.32 -12.79
CA LYS A 80 5.09 -17.04 -13.70
C LYS A 80 4.44 -17.50 -14.99
N PHE A 81 3.17 -17.91 -14.94
CA PHE A 81 2.44 -18.42 -16.10
C PHE A 81 1.12 -17.67 -16.30
N PRO A 82 0.64 -17.56 -17.53
CA PRO A 82 -0.66 -16.97 -17.80
C PRO A 82 -1.78 -17.82 -17.20
N TRP A 83 -2.87 -17.16 -16.86
CA TRP A 83 -4.10 -17.77 -16.34
C TRP A 83 -5.32 -17.30 -17.16
N PRO A 84 -6.46 -18.02 -17.11
CA PRO A 84 -7.59 -17.76 -18.02
C PRO A 84 -8.19 -16.36 -17.95
N SER A 85 -8.17 -15.71 -16.77
CA SER A 85 -8.80 -14.40 -16.56
C SER A 85 -7.86 -13.21 -16.78
N ILE A 86 -6.59 -13.43 -17.16
CA ILE A 86 -5.66 -12.33 -17.44
C ILE A 86 -6.20 -11.40 -18.52
N ALA A 87 -6.07 -10.09 -18.31
CA ALA A 87 -6.38 -9.09 -19.34
C ALA A 87 -5.52 -9.33 -20.59
N ARG A 88 -6.09 -9.15 -21.77
CA ARG A 88 -5.36 -9.34 -23.04
C ARG A 88 -4.69 -8.06 -23.52
N THR A 89 -5.17 -6.91 -23.05
CA THR A 89 -4.68 -5.59 -23.47
C THR A 89 -5.28 -4.49 -22.60
N ILE A 90 -4.75 -3.26 -22.75
CA ILE A 90 -5.42 -2.03 -22.37
C ILE A 90 -6.12 -1.50 -23.61
N TRP A 91 -7.39 -1.11 -23.50
CA TRP A 91 -8.17 -0.60 -24.64
C TRP A 91 -7.48 0.61 -25.28
N GLY A 92 -7.21 0.50 -26.58
CA GLY A 92 -6.55 1.57 -27.36
C GLY A 92 -5.05 1.73 -27.11
N ASP A 93 -4.42 0.96 -26.20
CA ASP A 93 -2.99 1.10 -25.88
C ASP A 93 -2.35 -0.23 -25.48
N HIS A 94 -2.20 -1.12 -26.46
CA HIS A 94 -1.56 -2.42 -26.25
C HIS A 94 -0.10 -2.31 -25.81
N ASP A 95 0.63 -1.37 -26.39
CA ASP A 95 2.04 -1.17 -26.06
C ASP A 95 2.25 -0.79 -24.58
N ARG A 96 1.35 0.01 -24.03
CA ARG A 96 1.34 0.31 -22.59
C ARG A 96 1.11 -0.94 -21.75
N TYR A 97 0.20 -1.83 -22.18
CA TYR A 97 -0.04 -3.10 -21.48
C TYR A 97 1.24 -3.93 -21.40
N ILE A 98 1.93 -4.10 -22.53
CA ILE A 98 3.20 -4.84 -22.59
C ILE A 98 4.29 -4.17 -21.75
N ARG A 99 4.47 -2.85 -21.91
CA ARG A 99 5.48 -2.11 -21.14
C ARG A 99 5.24 -2.18 -19.63
N THR A 100 4.00 -2.10 -19.21
CA THR A 100 3.67 -2.06 -17.77
C THR A 100 3.82 -3.41 -17.09
N TYR A 101 3.37 -4.49 -17.73
CA TYR A 101 3.23 -5.78 -17.06
C TYR A 101 4.22 -6.85 -17.50
N PHE A 102 4.90 -6.69 -18.64
CA PHE A 102 5.75 -7.77 -19.21
C PHE A 102 7.17 -7.33 -19.57
N SER A 103 7.50 -6.05 -19.48
CA SER A 103 8.84 -5.58 -19.84
C SER A 103 9.86 -5.70 -18.70
N ALA A 104 9.43 -5.69 -17.45
CA ALA A 104 10.32 -5.68 -16.29
C ALA A 104 10.99 -7.05 -16.05
N PHE A 105 10.25 -8.14 -16.27
CA PHE A 105 10.74 -9.50 -16.06
C PHE A 105 10.32 -10.42 -17.22
N GLN A 106 11.30 -11.07 -17.83
CA GLN A 106 11.06 -11.91 -18.99
C GLN A 106 10.12 -13.07 -18.65
N ASN A 107 9.08 -13.28 -19.50
CA ASN A 107 8.10 -14.35 -19.37
C ASN A 107 7.30 -14.37 -18.07
N MET A 108 7.21 -13.26 -17.36
CA MET A 108 6.43 -13.12 -16.13
C MET A 108 5.51 -11.88 -16.21
N TYR A 109 4.33 -12.01 -15.62
CA TYR A 109 3.47 -10.86 -15.37
C TYR A 109 3.97 -10.15 -14.12
N PHE A 110 4.44 -8.92 -14.25
CA PHE A 110 4.85 -8.06 -13.14
C PHE A 110 3.65 -7.31 -12.57
N THR A 111 3.33 -7.56 -11.32
CA THR A 111 2.14 -6.98 -10.68
C THR A 111 2.30 -5.51 -10.28
N GLY A 112 3.55 -5.04 -10.17
CA GLY A 112 3.86 -3.74 -9.57
C GLY A 112 3.66 -3.69 -8.06
N ASP A 113 3.36 -4.83 -7.42
CA ASP A 113 3.23 -4.96 -5.97
C ASP A 113 4.46 -5.67 -5.40
N GLY A 114 4.83 -5.29 -4.18
CA GLY A 114 5.73 -6.04 -3.34
C GLY A 114 4.95 -7.02 -2.46
N ALA A 115 5.56 -8.14 -2.11
CA ALA A 115 4.99 -9.09 -1.19
C ALA A 115 6.05 -9.70 -0.26
N TYR A 116 5.60 -10.11 0.91
CA TYR A 116 6.31 -10.92 1.87
C TYR A 116 5.74 -12.34 1.87
N ARG A 117 6.60 -13.34 1.84
CA ARG A 117 6.23 -14.74 2.01
C ARG A 117 6.79 -15.25 3.32
N ASP A 118 5.89 -15.68 4.23
CA ASP A 118 6.29 -16.16 5.56
C ASP A 118 6.86 -17.59 5.53
N SER A 119 7.28 -18.07 6.71
CA SER A 119 7.84 -19.43 6.90
C SER A 119 6.87 -20.55 6.53
N CYS A 120 5.56 -20.28 6.53
CA CYS A 120 4.52 -21.24 6.14
C CYS A 120 4.12 -21.12 4.67
N GLY A 121 4.68 -20.17 3.93
CA GLY A 121 4.36 -19.94 2.52
C GLY A 121 3.18 -18.99 2.27
N ASN A 122 2.64 -18.33 3.31
CA ASN A 122 1.58 -17.35 3.14
C ASN A 122 2.13 -16.04 2.55
N PHE A 123 1.39 -15.45 1.63
CA PHE A 123 1.71 -14.16 1.03
C PHE A 123 0.98 -13.01 1.72
N ARG A 124 1.73 -11.98 2.07
CA ARG A 124 1.23 -10.67 2.51
C ARG A 124 1.68 -9.62 1.49
N ILE A 125 0.76 -8.83 0.98
CA ILE A 125 1.11 -7.72 0.08
C ILE A 125 1.65 -6.57 0.93
N THR A 126 2.85 -6.10 0.60
CA THR A 126 3.55 -5.03 1.34
C THR A 126 3.30 -3.64 0.77
N GLY A 127 2.62 -3.56 -0.37
CA GLY A 127 2.28 -2.32 -1.05
C GLY A 127 2.76 -2.29 -2.50
N ARG A 128 2.64 -1.14 -3.13
CA ARG A 128 3.14 -0.91 -4.49
C ARG A 128 4.66 -0.79 -4.48
N VAL A 129 5.33 -1.34 -5.48
CA VAL A 129 6.79 -1.20 -5.64
C VAL A 129 7.17 0.26 -5.92
N ASP A 130 6.31 0.99 -6.65
CA ASP A 130 6.45 2.40 -6.94
C ASP A 130 6.10 3.32 -5.74
N ASP A 131 5.52 2.77 -4.67
CA ASP A 131 5.28 3.47 -3.39
C ASP A 131 6.39 3.19 -2.36
N VAL A 132 7.39 2.35 -2.67
CA VAL A 132 8.58 2.18 -1.83
C VAL A 132 9.40 3.47 -1.88
N ILE A 133 9.75 3.98 -0.71
CA ILE A 133 10.49 5.24 -0.57
C ILE A 133 11.90 4.90 -0.13
N ILE A 134 12.90 5.36 -0.89
CA ILE A 134 14.31 5.17 -0.56
C ILE A 134 14.75 6.34 0.32
N VAL A 135 14.93 6.08 1.62
CA VAL A 135 15.39 7.08 2.60
C VAL A 135 16.80 6.71 3.04
N SER A 136 17.79 7.55 2.77
CA SER A 136 19.19 7.30 3.13
C SER A 136 19.69 5.90 2.71
N GLY A 137 19.28 5.40 1.55
CA GLY A 137 19.64 4.09 1.03
C GLY A 137 18.79 2.91 1.54
N HIS A 138 17.81 3.14 2.42
CA HIS A 138 16.92 2.10 2.92
C HIS A 138 15.58 2.13 2.19
N ASN A 139 15.11 0.97 1.73
CA ASN A 139 13.81 0.79 1.10
C ASN A 139 12.71 0.70 2.18
N LEU A 140 11.85 1.72 2.25
CA LEU A 140 10.75 1.79 3.18
C LEU A 140 9.40 1.64 2.45
N GLY A 141 8.65 0.59 2.77
CA GLY A 141 7.27 0.44 2.32
C GLY A 141 6.35 1.39 3.08
N THR A 142 5.41 2.02 2.38
CA THR A 142 4.45 2.94 3.01
C THR A 142 3.44 2.23 3.89
N ALA A 143 2.94 1.07 3.47
CA ALA A 143 1.89 0.34 4.18
C ALA A 143 2.26 -0.04 5.63
N PRO A 144 3.46 -0.59 5.94
CA PRO A 144 3.85 -0.88 7.33
C PRO A 144 3.89 0.37 8.21
N ILE A 145 4.30 1.53 7.66
CA ILE A 145 4.33 2.79 8.40
C ILE A 145 2.91 3.29 8.66
N GLU A 146 2.04 3.24 7.65
CA GLU A 146 0.63 3.59 7.76
C GLU A 146 -0.10 2.71 8.79
N ASP A 147 0.18 1.39 8.79
CA ASP A 147 -0.39 0.46 9.77
C ASP A 147 -0.04 0.91 11.21
N VAL A 148 1.23 1.22 11.47
CA VAL A 148 1.69 1.71 12.78
C VAL A 148 1.04 3.04 13.16
N ILE A 149 0.91 3.98 12.22
CA ILE A 149 0.26 5.28 12.49
C ILE A 149 -1.22 5.09 12.82
N ASN A 150 -1.90 4.20 12.11
CA ASN A 150 -3.33 3.92 12.29
C ASN A 150 -3.66 3.24 13.63
N GLU A 151 -2.69 2.63 14.31
CA GLU A 151 -2.86 2.14 15.68
C GLU A 151 -2.96 3.28 16.71
N HIS A 152 -2.52 4.48 16.36
CA HIS A 152 -2.58 5.61 17.28
C HIS A 152 -4.03 5.99 17.56
N LYS A 153 -4.40 6.07 18.86
CA LYS A 153 -5.80 6.28 19.32
C LYS A 153 -6.53 7.46 18.69
N ASN A 154 -5.79 8.52 18.32
CA ASN A 154 -6.34 9.76 17.76
C ASN A 154 -6.44 9.75 16.23
N VAL A 155 -5.81 8.78 15.54
CA VAL A 155 -5.76 8.71 14.09
C VAL A 155 -6.95 7.91 13.55
N ALA A 156 -7.60 8.46 12.52
CA ALA A 156 -8.66 7.79 11.77
C ALA A 156 -8.08 7.05 10.56
N GLU A 157 -7.21 7.71 9.81
CA GLU A 157 -6.51 7.15 8.66
C GLU A 157 -5.24 7.95 8.35
N SER A 158 -4.33 7.34 7.61
CA SER A 158 -3.08 7.98 7.17
C SER A 158 -2.68 7.54 5.77
N ALA A 159 -1.89 8.39 5.12
CA ALA A 159 -1.22 8.07 3.86
C ALA A 159 0.18 8.65 3.86
N ILE A 160 1.16 7.83 3.48
CA ILE A 160 2.57 8.22 3.42
C ILE A 160 3.01 8.31 1.97
N VAL A 161 3.77 9.36 1.67
CA VAL A 161 4.46 9.55 0.40
C VAL A 161 5.89 10.03 0.62
N GLY A 162 6.75 9.78 -0.35
CA GLY A 162 8.09 10.36 -0.39
C GLY A 162 8.06 11.76 -0.99
N PHE A 163 8.99 12.60 -0.55
CA PHE A 163 9.30 13.86 -1.20
C PHE A 163 10.82 14.07 -1.26
N PRO A 164 11.35 14.83 -2.22
CA PRO A 164 12.79 15.07 -2.36
C PRO A 164 13.38 15.75 -1.12
N HIS A 165 14.53 15.25 -0.67
CA HIS A 165 15.27 15.80 0.48
C HIS A 165 16.77 15.86 0.17
N GLU A 166 17.40 17.00 0.41
CA GLU A 166 18.79 17.28 0.01
C GLU A 166 19.81 16.27 0.57
N ILE A 167 19.63 15.79 1.80
CA ILE A 167 20.59 14.90 2.47
C ILE A 167 20.18 13.43 2.35
N LYS A 168 18.88 13.11 2.46
CA LYS A 168 18.37 11.75 2.54
C LYS A 168 18.01 11.15 1.17
N GLY A 169 18.08 11.94 0.09
CA GLY A 169 17.54 11.64 -1.23
C GLY A 169 16.02 11.82 -1.22
N ASN A 170 15.30 11.03 -0.44
CA ASN A 170 13.88 11.27 -0.12
C ASN A 170 13.69 11.31 1.40
N ALA A 171 12.61 11.97 1.80
CA ALA A 171 12.09 11.99 3.16
C ALA A 171 10.61 11.61 3.18
N LEU A 172 10.07 11.32 4.35
CA LEU A 172 8.71 10.83 4.53
C LEU A 172 7.76 11.97 4.88
N TYR A 173 6.66 12.08 4.10
CA TYR A 173 5.57 13.02 4.36
C TYR A 173 4.30 12.23 4.68
N GLY A 174 3.78 12.42 5.89
CA GLY A 174 2.53 11.82 6.34
C GLY A 174 1.36 12.78 6.23
N PHE A 175 0.31 12.37 5.53
CA PHE A 175 -1.01 13.00 5.59
C PHE A 175 -1.87 12.20 6.55
N VAL A 176 -2.36 12.83 7.61
CA VAL A 176 -3.03 12.15 8.72
C VAL A 176 -4.39 12.78 8.99
N THR A 177 -5.44 11.97 9.00
CA THR A 177 -6.78 12.39 9.41
C THR A 177 -7.02 11.97 10.85
N LEU A 178 -7.45 12.89 11.69
CA LEU A 178 -7.75 12.66 13.09
C LEU A 178 -9.22 12.28 13.30
N LYS A 179 -9.49 11.46 14.32
CA LYS A 179 -10.86 11.12 14.75
C LYS A 179 -11.61 12.33 15.33
N ASN A 180 -10.87 13.31 15.85
CA ASN A 180 -11.44 14.52 16.44
C ASN A 180 -10.46 15.70 16.23
N SER A 181 -10.98 16.86 15.85
CA SER A 181 -10.21 18.08 15.61
C SER A 181 -9.70 18.78 16.90
N LEU A 182 -10.19 18.38 18.07
CA LEU A 182 -9.81 18.98 19.36
C LEU A 182 -8.48 18.45 19.95
N TYR A 183 -7.83 17.51 19.30
CA TYR A 183 -6.55 16.97 19.76
C TYR A 183 -5.42 18.00 19.62
N ASN A 184 -4.48 17.96 20.57
CA ASN A 184 -3.25 18.74 20.47
C ASN A 184 -2.37 18.19 19.34
N LEU A 185 -2.27 18.96 18.26
CA LEU A 185 -1.59 18.52 17.02
C LEU A 185 -0.11 18.25 17.24
N GLU A 186 0.58 19.11 17.99
CA GLU A 186 2.04 18.96 18.22
C GLU A 186 2.34 17.74 19.08
N ASN A 187 1.57 17.51 20.13
CA ASN A 187 1.71 16.32 20.94
C ASN A 187 1.42 15.04 20.13
N THR A 188 0.38 15.07 19.29
CA THR A 188 0.01 13.93 18.42
C THR A 188 1.11 13.63 17.40
N LYS A 189 1.78 14.63 16.80
CA LYS A 189 2.95 14.42 15.94
C LYS A 189 4.08 13.69 16.65
N ASN A 190 4.40 14.13 17.87
CA ASN A 190 5.45 13.55 18.68
C ASN A 190 5.13 12.10 19.06
N GLU A 191 3.89 11.81 19.46
CA GLU A 191 3.41 10.47 19.77
C GLU A 191 3.47 9.55 18.56
N ILE A 192 3.03 10.00 17.38
CA ILE A 192 3.12 9.25 16.11
C ILE A 192 4.57 8.91 15.77
N ASN A 193 5.47 9.90 15.77
CA ASN A 193 6.88 9.66 15.44
C ASN A 193 7.59 8.78 16.47
N LYS A 194 7.18 8.85 17.72
CA LYS A 194 7.67 7.92 18.75
C LYS A 194 7.20 6.50 18.46
N LEU A 195 5.92 6.31 18.17
CA LEU A 195 5.33 5.01 17.87
C LEU A 195 6.02 4.35 16.66
N ILE A 196 6.26 5.11 15.59
CA ILE A 196 7.00 4.64 14.40
C ILE A 196 8.43 4.25 14.78
N SER A 197 9.11 5.09 15.56
CA SER A 197 10.49 4.80 15.99
C SER A 197 10.60 3.52 16.83
N ASP A 198 9.62 3.29 17.71
CA ASP A 198 9.60 2.14 18.61
C ASP A 198 9.27 0.82 17.88
N LYS A 199 8.40 0.88 16.84
CA LYS A 199 7.91 -0.33 16.14
C LYS A 199 8.68 -0.68 14.86
N ILE A 200 9.15 0.32 14.13
CA ILE A 200 9.84 0.14 12.84
C ILE A 200 11.32 0.54 12.96
N GLY A 201 11.56 1.67 13.60
CA GLY A 201 12.90 2.22 13.74
C GLY A 201 12.99 3.70 13.40
N PRO A 202 14.06 4.38 13.85
CA PRO A 202 14.21 5.83 13.69
C PRO A 202 14.25 6.31 12.23
N ILE A 203 14.67 5.46 11.30
CA ILE A 203 14.78 5.77 9.87
C ILE A 203 13.39 6.01 9.22
N ALA A 204 12.34 5.43 9.79
CA ALA A 204 10.97 5.54 9.29
C ALA A 204 10.18 6.72 9.87
N LYS A 205 10.81 7.56 10.71
CA LYS A 205 10.16 8.77 11.24
C LYS A 205 9.73 9.70 10.11
N LEU A 206 8.55 10.28 10.27
CA LEU A 206 8.05 11.26 9.33
C LEU A 206 8.76 12.60 9.52
N ASP A 207 9.29 13.13 8.44
CA ASP A 207 9.90 14.47 8.43
C ASP A 207 8.83 15.56 8.45
N LYS A 208 7.69 15.31 7.78
CA LYS A 208 6.53 16.19 7.78
C LYS A 208 5.27 15.40 8.09
N ILE A 209 4.41 15.96 8.95
CA ILE A 209 3.09 15.43 9.26
C ILE A 209 2.08 16.57 9.06
N GLN A 210 1.25 16.44 8.03
CA GLN A 210 0.14 17.34 7.77
C GLN A 210 -1.16 16.68 8.21
N PHE A 211 -1.85 17.34 9.14
CA PHE A 211 -3.20 16.94 9.48
C PHE A 211 -4.19 17.48 8.44
N THR A 212 -5.14 16.64 8.06
CA THR A 212 -6.14 16.94 7.04
C THR A 212 -7.50 16.37 7.44
N ASP A 213 -8.58 17.00 7.02
CA ASP A 213 -9.94 16.54 7.34
C ASP A 213 -10.30 15.23 6.63
N ALA A 214 -9.75 15.02 5.44
CA ALA A 214 -9.93 13.79 4.67
C ALA A 214 -8.74 13.55 3.73
N LEU A 215 -8.61 12.31 3.24
CA LEU A 215 -7.65 11.96 2.17
C LEU A 215 -8.37 11.92 0.81
N PRO A 216 -7.70 12.28 -0.31
CA PRO A 216 -8.28 12.18 -1.64
C PRO A 216 -8.46 10.72 -2.02
N LYS A 217 -9.71 10.31 -2.27
CA LYS A 217 -10.09 8.93 -2.56
C LYS A 217 -10.83 8.80 -3.87
N THR A 218 -10.66 7.68 -4.53
CA THR A 218 -11.55 7.26 -5.62
C THR A 218 -12.93 6.92 -5.09
N ARG A 219 -13.94 6.80 -5.96
CA ARG A 219 -15.30 6.34 -5.60
C ARG A 219 -15.32 4.94 -4.96
N SER A 220 -14.30 4.11 -5.20
CA SER A 220 -14.13 2.81 -4.55
C SER A 220 -13.39 2.87 -3.21
N GLY A 221 -13.07 4.08 -2.69
CA GLY A 221 -12.41 4.28 -1.40
C GLY A 221 -10.88 4.16 -1.43
N LYS A 222 -10.26 3.97 -2.61
CA LYS A 222 -8.80 3.89 -2.74
C LYS A 222 -8.17 5.27 -2.65
N ILE A 223 -7.18 5.44 -1.75
CA ILE A 223 -6.42 6.68 -1.59
C ILE A 223 -5.58 6.95 -2.84
N MET A 224 -5.65 8.18 -3.34
CA MET A 224 -4.94 8.64 -4.52
C MET A 224 -3.54 9.19 -4.16
N ARG A 225 -2.62 8.29 -3.78
CA ARG A 225 -1.24 8.65 -3.37
C ARG A 225 -0.50 9.48 -4.41
N ARG A 226 -0.78 9.29 -5.70
CA ARG A 226 -0.21 10.09 -6.77
C ARG A 226 -0.44 11.60 -6.56
N ILE A 227 -1.64 11.99 -6.15
CA ILE A 227 -1.99 13.38 -5.87
C ILE A 227 -1.23 13.87 -4.62
N LEU A 228 -1.24 13.09 -3.55
CA LEU A 228 -0.52 13.43 -2.31
C LEU A 228 0.98 13.59 -2.54
N ARG A 229 1.58 12.75 -3.38
CA ARG A 229 3.01 12.86 -3.75
C ARG A 229 3.28 14.18 -4.48
N LYS A 230 2.47 14.55 -5.47
CA LYS A 230 2.59 15.83 -6.17
C LYS A 230 2.47 17.02 -5.23
N ILE A 231 1.57 16.94 -4.25
CA ILE A 231 1.43 17.99 -3.23
C ILE A 231 2.68 18.04 -2.34
N ALA A 232 3.18 16.92 -1.86
CA ALA A 232 4.39 16.84 -1.04
C ALA A 232 5.64 17.39 -1.78
N GLU A 233 5.70 17.21 -3.11
CA GLU A 233 6.73 17.75 -4.01
C GLU A 233 6.50 19.22 -4.40
N THR A 234 5.46 19.89 -3.84
CA THR A 234 5.06 21.27 -4.20
C THR A 234 4.67 21.47 -5.68
N ASN A 235 4.33 20.41 -6.38
CA ASN A 235 3.90 20.44 -7.77
C ASN A 235 2.37 20.50 -7.89
N PHE A 236 1.78 21.66 -7.57
CA PHE A 236 0.34 21.86 -7.50
C PHE A 236 -0.32 22.00 -8.89
N ASN A 237 0.45 22.30 -9.94
CA ASN A 237 -0.06 22.56 -11.27
C ASN A 237 -0.25 21.30 -12.12
N ASP A 238 0.34 20.17 -11.71
CA ASP A 238 0.30 18.90 -12.43
C ASP A 238 -0.21 17.76 -11.55
N LEU A 239 -1.42 17.90 -11.04
CA LEU A 239 -2.06 16.87 -10.22
C LEU A 239 -2.64 15.72 -11.07
N GLY A 240 -2.72 15.91 -12.39
CA GLY A 240 -3.38 14.99 -13.33
C GLY A 240 -4.88 14.95 -13.16
N ASP A 241 -5.53 13.88 -13.66
CA ASP A 241 -6.98 13.75 -13.60
C ASP A 241 -7.48 13.54 -12.16
N ILE A 242 -8.29 14.47 -11.68
CA ILE A 242 -8.97 14.47 -10.37
C ILE A 242 -10.48 14.22 -10.48
N SER A 243 -11.03 14.06 -11.70
CA SER A 243 -12.48 13.89 -11.94
C SER A 243 -13.05 12.61 -11.36
N THR A 244 -12.21 11.62 -11.11
CA THR A 244 -12.60 10.32 -10.52
C THR A 244 -12.63 10.32 -8.98
N LEU A 245 -12.25 11.43 -8.35
CA LEU A 245 -12.28 11.56 -6.90
C LEU A 245 -13.70 11.58 -6.35
N LEU A 246 -13.86 10.98 -5.18
CA LEU A 246 -15.11 11.05 -4.41
C LEU A 246 -15.27 12.45 -3.77
N ASN A 247 -14.15 13.06 -3.34
CA ASN A 247 -14.09 14.30 -2.58
C ASN A 247 -13.00 15.24 -3.16
N PRO A 248 -13.21 15.79 -4.38
CA PRO A 248 -12.20 16.61 -5.05
C PRO A 248 -11.83 17.90 -4.29
N GLU A 249 -12.74 18.44 -3.48
CA GLU A 249 -12.53 19.60 -2.61
C GLU A 249 -11.41 19.38 -1.59
N THR A 250 -11.21 18.14 -1.16
CA THR A 250 -10.13 17.76 -0.23
C THR A 250 -8.75 18.12 -0.77
N VAL A 251 -8.55 18.03 -2.07
CA VAL A 251 -7.26 18.34 -2.71
C VAL A 251 -6.88 19.80 -2.49
N GLN A 252 -7.83 20.72 -2.68
CA GLN A 252 -7.57 22.15 -2.46
C GLN A 252 -7.29 22.44 -1.00
N SER A 253 -8.06 21.86 -0.07
CA SER A 253 -7.81 22.00 1.37
C SER A 253 -6.41 21.52 1.78
N ILE A 254 -5.93 20.41 1.21
CA ILE A 254 -4.57 19.90 1.49
C ILE A 254 -3.50 20.86 0.94
N ILE A 255 -3.71 21.43 -0.24
CA ILE A 255 -2.80 22.42 -0.85
C ILE A 255 -2.72 23.68 -0.01
N ASP A 256 -3.87 24.22 0.41
CA ASP A 256 -3.95 25.47 1.18
C ASP A 256 -3.25 25.35 2.55
N ASN A 257 -3.22 24.14 3.12
CA ASN A 257 -2.58 23.83 4.40
C ASN A 257 -1.22 23.13 4.23
N HIS A 258 -0.60 23.18 3.05
CA HIS A 258 0.66 22.51 2.78
C HIS A 258 1.79 23.02 3.69
N ILE A 259 2.54 22.07 4.29
CA ILE A 259 3.68 22.35 5.16
C ILE A 259 4.95 22.53 4.32
N LYS A 260 5.52 23.73 4.36
CA LYS A 260 6.77 24.08 3.64
C LYS A 260 7.98 23.37 4.22
#